data_06f2dded305bb0a109fe8992116b7082
#
_entry.id   06f2dded305bb0a109fe8992116b7082
#
_cell.length_a   1.000
_cell.length_b   1.000
_cell.length_c   1.000
_cell.angle_alpha   90.00
_cell.angle_beta   90.00
_cell.angle_gamma   90.00
#
_symmetry.space_group_name_H-M   'P 1'
#
loop_
_entity.id
_entity.type
_entity.pdbx_description
1 polymer ?
#
loop_
_entity_poly.entity_id
_entity_poly.type
_entity_poly.pdbx_seq_one_letter_code
_entity_poly.pdbx_strand_id
1 'polypeptide(L)'
;MRSYLTQYNKNIKRYTPILKRNIERFIENCHYKINKYKRPLSLIVFVIFIFATLFFLKYVYNYLYSLVFYYPIDKVSQYNLTNMTQNAILENQYRATSVQLVATVGQIFGGIVILIGTYVAWGNLTVAREGQITERFTRAVDQLGNQAQEIRLGGVHALGRISRESKKDYSTIMTILTDYVRINSNIYNHSENKHPKYESFSMDILANKTTTSGILDGIISTDIQAALKVIGERKSFFNGKDKHLDLRETFLRGADLSDLHLEGAYLSWANLEKAMLFGTHLNDAYLRGTNLKFAKLNTAELRGAHLEQADLSRANLTLAHLEEANLEEAILKYTILEAAHLEKANLKGTNLEKAILVITHLEGAMLDGANLRGAILRLTHLQGAQLGGANLEGAYLGGAFLEKAFFGKANLKGADLSDADLKEAILGSTNLENAKLWHANLEKANLLDAKICKADLLGVNLKGAFLYKADLRGAKLLGVDLEEAHLTEANLEGADLQAVNLKEASLDRANLSGVNFENARLDNADLKGADLRKARNLSIDQLSKVKSLDGAKIDENLRRSLEEKDPEKYQTLIKKPSYYNYE
;
A
#
# COMPACT_ATOMS: atom_id res chain seq x y z
N MET A 1 -82.05 -18.84 -18.28
CA MET A 1 -80.96 -19.26 -17.42
C MET A 1 -79.54 -19.07 -18.12
N ARG A 2 -79.33 -19.56 -19.34
CA ARG A 2 -78.06 -19.34 -20.07
C ARG A 2 -77.71 -17.83 -20.26
N SER A 3 -78.64 -16.95 -20.47
CA SER A 3 -78.41 -15.51 -20.64
C SER A 3 -77.93 -14.81 -19.35
N TYR A 4 -78.44 -15.23 -18.19
CA TYR A 4 -78.03 -14.71 -16.90
C TYR A 4 -76.62 -15.13 -16.49
N LEU A 5 -76.26 -16.36 -16.72
CA LEU A 5 -74.90 -16.86 -16.45
C LEU A 5 -73.82 -16.22 -17.36
N THR A 6 -74.22 -15.94 -18.62
CA THR A 6 -73.31 -15.24 -19.56
C THR A 6 -73.11 -13.80 -19.14
N GLN A 7 -74.15 -13.14 -18.65
CA GLN A 7 -74.10 -11.76 -18.14
C GLN A 7 -73.32 -11.66 -16.83
N TYR A 8 -73.45 -12.63 -15.94
CA TYR A 8 -72.75 -12.72 -14.67
C TYR A 8 -71.24 -12.97 -14.89
N ASN A 9 -70.85 -13.88 -15.78
CA ASN A 9 -69.45 -14.13 -16.15
C ASN A 9 -68.83 -12.93 -16.87
N LYS A 10 -69.60 -12.16 -17.64
CA LYS A 10 -69.16 -10.94 -18.31
C LYS A 10 -68.91 -9.81 -17.31
N ASN A 11 -69.69 -9.74 -16.26
CA ASN A 11 -69.51 -8.77 -15.17
C ASN A 11 -68.30 -9.10 -14.30
N ILE A 12 -68.05 -10.38 -13.93
CA ILE A 12 -66.86 -10.80 -13.20
C ILE A 12 -65.58 -10.50 -13.99
N LYS A 13 -65.55 -10.81 -15.28
CA LYS A 13 -64.41 -10.47 -16.14
C LYS A 13 -64.14 -8.98 -16.32
N ARG A 14 -65.17 -8.15 -16.14
CA ARG A 14 -65.08 -6.68 -16.25
C ARG A 14 -64.60 -5.98 -14.98
N TYR A 15 -64.89 -6.56 -13.82
CA TYR A 15 -64.57 -5.95 -12.51
C TYR A 15 -63.25 -6.48 -11.90
N THR A 16 -62.80 -7.68 -12.26
CA THR A 16 -61.53 -8.24 -11.76
C THR A 16 -60.31 -7.38 -12.08
N PRO A 17 -60.11 -6.81 -13.28
CA PRO A 17 -58.93 -5.95 -13.56
C PRO A 17 -59.00 -4.61 -12.83
N ILE A 18 -60.22 -4.06 -12.63
CA ILE A 18 -60.40 -2.78 -11.91
C ILE A 18 -60.13 -2.98 -10.41
N LEU A 19 -60.59 -4.06 -9.84
CA LEU A 19 -60.35 -4.43 -8.44
C LEU A 19 -58.84 -4.69 -8.20
N LYS A 20 -58.18 -5.43 -9.10
CA LYS A 20 -56.77 -5.70 -9.03
C LYS A 20 -55.93 -4.41 -9.06
N ARG A 21 -56.24 -3.48 -9.97
CA ARG A 21 -55.54 -2.19 -10.12
C ARG A 21 -55.79 -1.27 -8.91
N ASN A 22 -56.97 -1.31 -8.33
CA ASN A 22 -57.28 -0.54 -7.12
C ASN A 22 -56.58 -1.11 -5.88
N ILE A 23 -56.45 -2.43 -5.76
CA ILE A 23 -55.70 -3.10 -4.69
C ILE A 23 -54.19 -2.79 -4.84
N GLU A 24 -53.64 -2.88 -6.03
CA GLU A 24 -52.22 -2.55 -6.29
C GLU A 24 -51.90 -1.08 -5.94
N ARG A 25 -52.72 -0.12 -6.38
CA ARG A 25 -52.58 1.30 -5.98
C ARG A 25 -52.76 1.53 -4.47
N PHE A 26 -53.63 0.78 -3.82
CA PHE A 26 -53.80 0.88 -2.38
C PHE A 26 -52.57 0.35 -1.63
N ILE A 27 -51.99 -0.76 -2.08
CA ILE A 27 -50.76 -1.33 -1.51
C ILE A 27 -49.58 -0.39 -1.70
N GLU A 28 -49.40 0.20 -2.89
CA GLU A 28 -48.35 1.19 -3.15
C GLU A 28 -48.49 2.45 -2.31
N ASN A 29 -49.68 2.96 -2.15
CA ASN A 29 -49.99 4.13 -1.30
C ASN A 29 -49.78 3.85 0.19
N CYS A 30 -50.11 2.63 0.64
CA CYS A 30 -49.81 2.18 1.99
C CYS A 30 -48.33 2.02 2.24
N HIS A 31 -47.56 1.49 1.28
CA HIS A 31 -46.10 1.35 1.38
C HIS A 31 -45.41 2.72 1.46
N TYR A 32 -45.83 3.71 0.65
CA TYR A 32 -45.32 5.07 0.70
C TYR A 32 -45.62 5.78 2.03
N LYS A 33 -46.85 5.61 2.58
CA LYS A 33 -47.25 6.25 3.85
C LYS A 33 -46.67 5.57 5.09
N ILE A 34 -46.46 4.26 5.08
CA ILE A 34 -45.81 3.50 6.17
C ILE A 34 -44.34 3.92 6.35
N ASN A 35 -43.63 4.22 5.27
CA ASN A 35 -42.23 4.70 5.34
C ASN A 35 -42.09 6.15 5.83
N LYS A 36 -43.13 6.99 5.71
CA LYS A 36 -43.10 8.41 6.08
C LYS A 36 -43.53 8.70 7.52
N TYR A 37 -44.39 7.86 8.13
CA TYR A 37 -44.95 8.10 9.49
C TYR A 37 -44.82 6.86 10.38
N LYS A 38 -43.63 6.71 10.97
CA LYS A 38 -43.34 5.60 11.90
C LYS A 38 -44.21 5.72 13.18
N ARG A 39 -45.16 4.84 13.36
CA ARG A 39 -45.82 4.31 14.56
C ARG A 39 -47.32 4.55 14.83
N PRO A 40 -48.00 5.72 14.71
CA PRO A 40 -49.45 5.73 14.94
C PRO A 40 -50.26 5.18 13.76
N LEU A 41 -49.71 5.25 12.54
CA LEU A 41 -50.42 4.82 11.33
C LEU A 41 -50.50 3.29 11.19
N SER A 42 -49.52 2.56 11.72
CA SER A 42 -49.55 1.10 11.71
C SER A 42 -50.67 0.52 12.58
N LEU A 43 -50.98 1.16 13.71
CA LEU A 43 -52.06 0.75 14.57
C LEU A 43 -53.43 1.03 13.91
N ILE A 44 -53.59 2.17 13.26
CA ILE A 44 -54.84 2.55 12.55
C ILE A 44 -55.06 1.63 11.35
N VAL A 45 -54.00 1.37 10.54
CA VAL A 45 -54.05 0.44 9.40
C VAL A 45 -54.37 -0.98 9.88
N PHE A 46 -53.81 -1.40 11.01
CA PHE A 46 -54.06 -2.70 11.62
C PHE A 46 -55.52 -2.81 12.13
N VAL A 47 -56.03 -1.78 12.76
CA VAL A 47 -57.43 -1.73 13.20
C VAL A 47 -58.40 -1.74 12.01
N ILE A 48 -58.14 -0.95 10.97
CA ILE A 48 -58.92 -0.95 9.72
C ILE A 48 -58.86 -2.33 9.04
N PHE A 49 -57.72 -2.97 9.03
CA PHE A 49 -57.54 -4.31 8.48
C PHE A 49 -58.32 -5.35 9.28
N ILE A 50 -58.34 -5.27 10.61
CA ILE A 50 -59.17 -6.12 11.47
C ILE A 50 -60.67 -5.93 11.16
N PHE A 51 -61.15 -4.69 11.07
CA PHE A 51 -62.54 -4.42 10.73
C PHE A 51 -62.89 -4.88 9.32
N ALA A 52 -62.05 -4.69 8.36
CA ALA A 52 -62.23 -5.17 6.98
C ALA A 52 -62.24 -6.71 6.91
N THR A 53 -61.38 -7.38 7.67
CA THR A 53 -61.36 -8.85 7.77
C THR A 53 -62.60 -9.39 8.50
N LEU A 54 -63.04 -8.75 9.56
CA LEU A 54 -64.28 -9.14 10.27
C LEU A 54 -65.53 -8.94 9.39
N PHE A 55 -65.59 -7.85 8.63
CA PHE A 55 -66.67 -7.59 7.67
C PHE A 55 -66.64 -8.59 6.52
N PHE A 56 -65.48 -8.89 5.98
CA PHE A 56 -65.30 -9.92 4.95
C PHE A 56 -65.63 -11.31 5.48
N LEU A 57 -65.22 -11.65 6.70
CA LEU A 57 -65.57 -12.90 7.37
C LEU A 57 -67.07 -13.05 7.55
N LYS A 58 -67.78 -11.96 7.92
CA LYS A 58 -69.27 -11.96 8.03
C LYS A 58 -69.91 -12.21 6.66
N TYR A 59 -69.41 -11.61 5.61
CA TYR A 59 -69.91 -11.81 4.25
C TYR A 59 -69.59 -13.24 3.75
N VAL A 60 -68.38 -13.73 3.98
CA VAL A 60 -67.99 -15.10 3.67
C VAL A 60 -68.83 -16.11 4.50
N TYR A 61 -69.03 -15.86 5.79
CA TYR A 61 -69.86 -16.70 6.63
C TYR A 61 -71.32 -16.80 6.09
N ASN A 62 -71.96 -15.69 5.75
CA ASN A 62 -73.30 -15.70 5.17
C ASN A 62 -73.34 -16.43 3.82
N TYR A 63 -72.32 -16.27 2.98
CA TYR A 63 -72.19 -16.97 1.71
C TYR A 63 -72.00 -18.48 1.94
N LEU A 64 -71.09 -18.87 2.81
CA LEU A 64 -70.85 -20.26 3.18
C LEU A 64 -72.07 -20.90 3.86
N TYR A 65 -72.75 -20.17 4.69
CA TYR A 65 -74.00 -20.61 5.30
C TYR A 65 -75.07 -20.92 4.23
N SER A 66 -75.27 -20.03 3.26
CA SER A 66 -76.15 -20.26 2.13
C SER A 66 -75.75 -21.47 1.29
N LEU A 67 -74.43 -21.68 1.08
CA LEU A 67 -73.87 -22.77 0.31
C LEU A 67 -74.03 -24.12 1.00
N VAL A 68 -74.01 -24.16 2.34
CA VAL A 68 -74.22 -25.41 3.11
C VAL A 68 -75.69 -25.77 3.28
N PHE A 69 -76.52 -24.78 3.50
CA PHE A 69 -77.92 -25.05 3.88
C PHE A 69 -78.93 -24.86 2.73
N TYR A 70 -78.77 -23.88 1.88
CA TYR A 70 -79.75 -23.59 0.81
C TYR A 70 -79.32 -24.18 -0.55
N TYR A 71 -78.07 -24.14 -0.93
CA TYR A 71 -77.62 -24.56 -2.23
C TYR A 71 -77.81 -26.08 -2.50
N PRO A 72 -77.60 -26.99 -1.53
CA PRO A 72 -77.89 -28.40 -1.72
C PRO A 72 -79.33 -28.70 -2.01
N ILE A 73 -80.25 -28.04 -1.29
CA ILE A 73 -81.71 -28.21 -1.43
C ILE A 73 -82.14 -27.68 -2.80
N ASP A 74 -81.66 -26.50 -3.19
CA ASP A 74 -82.04 -25.87 -4.45
C ASP A 74 -81.50 -26.64 -5.66
N LYS A 75 -80.27 -27.21 -5.55
CA LYS A 75 -79.67 -28.07 -6.60
C LYS A 75 -80.42 -29.39 -6.75
N VAL A 76 -80.76 -30.05 -5.67
CA VAL A 76 -81.47 -31.33 -5.71
C VAL A 76 -82.87 -31.19 -6.30
N SER A 77 -83.54 -30.10 -6.01
CA SER A 77 -84.87 -29.77 -6.55
C SER A 77 -84.89 -29.59 -8.07
N GLN A 78 -83.78 -29.26 -8.69
CA GLN A 78 -83.64 -29.11 -10.15
C GLN A 78 -83.56 -30.44 -10.93
N TYR A 79 -83.34 -31.61 -10.28
CA TYR A 79 -83.13 -32.89 -10.94
C TYR A 79 -84.42 -33.69 -11.15
N ASN A 80 -85.62 -33.21 -10.81
CA ASN A 80 -86.92 -33.88 -11.06
C ASN A 80 -86.91 -35.39 -10.79
N LEU A 81 -86.26 -35.83 -9.73
CA LEU A 81 -86.09 -37.21 -9.38
C LEU A 81 -87.37 -37.72 -8.69
N THR A 82 -87.99 -38.80 -9.21
CA THR A 82 -89.26 -39.38 -8.66
C THR A 82 -89.02 -40.26 -7.43
N ASN A 83 -87.78 -40.63 -7.11
CA ASN A 83 -87.44 -41.47 -5.97
C ASN A 83 -86.87 -40.66 -4.79
N MET A 84 -87.59 -40.67 -3.68
CA MET A 84 -87.25 -39.93 -2.43
C MET A 84 -85.87 -40.33 -1.89
N THR A 85 -85.47 -41.56 -2.03
CA THR A 85 -84.17 -42.07 -1.54
C THR A 85 -82.99 -41.50 -2.34
N GLN A 86 -83.07 -41.35 -3.66
CA GLN A 86 -82.05 -40.78 -4.52
C GLN A 86 -81.92 -39.27 -4.26
N ASN A 87 -83.02 -38.57 -4.02
CA ASN A 87 -82.99 -37.14 -3.63
C ASN A 87 -82.24 -36.93 -2.32
N ALA A 88 -82.48 -37.75 -1.31
CA ALA A 88 -81.82 -37.67 -0.02
C ALA A 88 -80.32 -38.00 -0.09
N ILE A 89 -79.90 -38.96 -0.91
CA ILE A 89 -78.52 -39.29 -1.12
C ILE A 89 -77.76 -38.13 -1.83
N LEU A 90 -78.32 -37.54 -2.86
CA LEU A 90 -77.78 -36.44 -3.60
C LEU A 90 -77.65 -35.19 -2.76
N GLU A 91 -78.68 -34.87 -1.94
CA GLU A 91 -78.64 -33.77 -1.00
C GLU A 91 -77.54 -33.94 0.05
N ASN A 92 -77.36 -35.14 0.60
CA ASN A 92 -76.28 -35.43 1.56
C ASN A 92 -74.91 -35.31 0.93
N GLN A 93 -74.71 -35.71 -0.34
CA GLN A 93 -73.44 -35.52 -1.05
C GLN A 93 -73.08 -34.04 -1.25
N TYR A 94 -74.08 -33.22 -1.65
CA TYR A 94 -73.85 -31.78 -1.79
C TYR A 94 -73.54 -31.12 -0.45
N ARG A 95 -74.22 -31.53 0.63
CA ARG A 95 -73.97 -31.02 2.02
C ARG A 95 -72.55 -31.39 2.46
N ALA A 96 -72.11 -32.66 2.25
CA ALA A 96 -70.79 -33.10 2.62
C ALA A 96 -69.72 -32.32 1.87
N THR A 97 -69.87 -32.08 0.56
CA THR A 97 -68.92 -31.30 -0.27
C THR A 97 -68.90 -29.84 0.20
N SER A 98 -70.03 -29.26 0.53
CA SER A 98 -70.10 -27.87 1.02
C SER A 98 -69.46 -27.71 2.40
N VAL A 99 -69.61 -28.68 3.30
CA VAL A 99 -68.98 -28.68 4.64
C VAL A 99 -67.44 -28.80 4.48
N GLN A 100 -66.99 -29.65 3.57
CA GLN A 100 -65.53 -29.82 3.29
C GLN A 100 -64.92 -28.53 2.72
N LEU A 101 -65.63 -27.82 1.85
CA LEU A 101 -65.19 -26.54 1.30
C LEU A 101 -65.10 -25.47 2.39
N VAL A 102 -66.09 -25.40 3.31
CA VAL A 102 -66.05 -24.49 4.46
C VAL A 102 -64.86 -24.80 5.37
N ALA A 103 -64.61 -26.07 5.66
CA ALA A 103 -63.46 -26.50 6.45
C ALA A 103 -62.12 -26.09 5.82
N THR A 104 -61.97 -26.28 4.52
CA THR A 104 -60.74 -25.89 3.76
C THR A 104 -60.54 -24.38 3.81
N VAL A 105 -61.59 -23.60 3.60
CA VAL A 105 -61.53 -22.13 3.71
C VAL A 105 -61.14 -21.72 5.14
N GLY A 106 -61.70 -22.37 6.15
CA GLY A 106 -61.32 -22.13 7.56
C GLY A 106 -59.86 -22.39 7.86
N GLN A 107 -59.28 -23.46 7.29
CA GLN A 107 -57.88 -23.79 7.42
C GLN A 107 -56.96 -22.73 6.76
N ILE A 108 -57.33 -22.25 5.57
CA ILE A 108 -56.60 -21.19 4.87
C ILE A 108 -56.58 -19.91 5.71
N PHE A 109 -57.74 -19.49 6.24
CA PHE A 109 -57.82 -18.32 7.12
C PHE A 109 -57.02 -18.48 8.42
N GLY A 110 -57.06 -19.67 9.02
CA GLY A 110 -56.23 -20.01 10.18
C GLY A 110 -54.74 -19.87 9.90
N GLY A 111 -54.30 -20.37 8.76
CA GLY A 111 -52.94 -20.22 8.29
C GLY A 111 -52.52 -18.74 8.10
N ILE A 112 -53.39 -17.94 7.49
CA ILE A 112 -53.11 -16.49 7.30
C ILE A 112 -53.00 -15.76 8.65
N VAL A 113 -53.85 -16.06 9.61
CA VAL A 113 -53.79 -15.45 10.96
C VAL A 113 -52.50 -15.80 11.68
N ILE A 114 -52.03 -17.06 11.56
CA ILE A 114 -50.73 -17.49 12.12
C ILE A 114 -49.55 -16.72 11.47
N LEU A 115 -49.58 -16.57 10.14
CA LEU A 115 -48.53 -15.82 9.42
C LEU A 115 -48.47 -14.34 9.86
N ILE A 116 -49.64 -13.69 10.01
CA ILE A 116 -49.73 -12.31 10.51
C ILE A 116 -49.24 -12.23 11.96
N GLY A 117 -49.64 -13.17 12.82
CA GLY A 117 -49.14 -13.23 14.20
C GLY A 117 -47.64 -13.39 14.28
N THR A 118 -47.07 -14.25 13.45
CA THR A 118 -45.60 -14.47 13.35
C THR A 118 -44.89 -13.22 12.88
N TYR A 119 -45.42 -12.52 11.86
CA TYR A 119 -44.85 -11.27 11.36
C TYR A 119 -44.84 -10.16 12.43
N VAL A 120 -45.97 -10.00 13.16
CA VAL A 120 -46.05 -9.01 14.26
C VAL A 120 -45.14 -9.36 15.42
N ALA A 121 -45.03 -10.65 15.78
CA ALA A 121 -44.12 -11.12 16.81
C ALA A 121 -42.66 -10.86 16.44
N TRP A 122 -42.30 -11.12 15.17
CA TRP A 122 -40.95 -10.81 14.64
C TRP A 122 -40.65 -9.31 14.67
N GLY A 123 -41.61 -8.45 14.28
CA GLY A 123 -41.49 -7.01 14.37
C GLY A 123 -41.26 -6.52 15.80
N ASN A 124 -42.01 -7.03 16.77
CA ASN A 124 -41.88 -6.70 18.18
C ASN A 124 -40.52 -7.15 18.76
N LEU A 125 -40.05 -8.34 18.37
CA LEU A 125 -38.74 -8.86 18.76
C LEU A 125 -37.62 -7.96 18.25
N THR A 126 -37.73 -7.47 17.01
CA THR A 126 -36.74 -6.55 16.42
C THR A 126 -36.70 -5.22 17.18
N VAL A 127 -37.84 -4.64 17.50
CA VAL A 127 -37.93 -3.39 18.29
C VAL A 127 -37.38 -3.58 19.71
N ALA A 128 -37.70 -4.68 20.36
CA ALA A 128 -37.18 -5.00 21.69
C ALA A 128 -35.66 -5.17 21.68
N ARG A 129 -35.10 -5.83 20.66
CA ARG A 129 -33.66 -5.99 20.46
C ARG A 129 -32.98 -4.64 20.24
N GLU A 130 -33.51 -3.77 19.39
CA GLU A 130 -32.96 -2.41 19.18
C GLU A 130 -33.00 -1.59 20.49
N GLY A 131 -34.05 -1.69 21.28
CA GLY A 131 -34.16 -1.03 22.59
C GLY A 131 -33.08 -1.50 23.57
N GLN A 132 -32.83 -2.82 23.65
CA GLN A 132 -31.77 -3.38 24.49
C GLN A 132 -30.37 -2.93 24.03
N ILE A 133 -30.12 -2.88 22.71
CA ILE A 133 -28.84 -2.37 22.17
C ILE A 133 -28.67 -0.92 22.58
N THR A 134 -29.68 -0.07 22.43
CA THR A 134 -29.61 1.35 22.80
C THR A 134 -29.33 1.54 24.31
N GLU A 135 -29.96 0.77 25.17
CA GLU A 135 -29.70 0.83 26.62
C GLU A 135 -28.28 0.41 26.97
N ARG A 136 -27.80 -0.72 26.41
CA ARG A 136 -26.41 -1.16 26.59
C ARG A 136 -25.39 -0.15 26.07
N PHE A 137 -25.69 0.48 24.93
CA PHE A 137 -24.86 1.52 24.33
C PHE A 137 -24.73 2.74 25.26
N THR A 138 -25.87 3.25 25.78
CA THR A 138 -25.84 4.40 26.70
C THR A 138 -25.02 4.09 27.96
N ARG A 139 -25.25 2.91 28.57
CA ARG A 139 -24.50 2.50 29.76
C ARG A 139 -22.98 2.37 29.45
N ALA A 140 -22.61 1.84 28.29
CA ALA A 140 -21.23 1.69 27.90
C ALA A 140 -20.53 3.05 27.68
N VAL A 141 -21.25 4.03 27.11
CA VAL A 141 -20.73 5.40 26.95
C VAL A 141 -20.57 6.07 28.33
N ASP A 142 -21.51 5.92 29.24
CA ASP A 142 -21.41 6.43 30.61
C ASP A 142 -20.18 5.83 31.34
N GLN A 143 -19.90 4.54 31.12
CA GLN A 143 -18.73 3.86 31.68
C GLN A 143 -17.41 4.43 31.16
N LEU A 144 -17.33 4.86 29.89
CA LEU A 144 -16.12 5.50 29.34
C LEU A 144 -15.75 6.79 30.06
N GLY A 145 -16.72 7.53 30.59
CA GLY A 145 -16.52 8.77 31.36
C GLY A 145 -16.11 8.56 32.81
N ASN A 146 -15.98 7.31 33.29
CA ASN A 146 -15.66 7.03 34.69
C ASN A 146 -14.20 7.28 35.04
N GLN A 147 -13.93 7.65 36.31
CA GLN A 147 -12.56 7.86 36.78
C GLN A 147 -11.79 6.54 36.94
N ALA A 148 -12.47 5.45 37.34
CA ALA A 148 -11.86 4.13 37.52
C ALA A 148 -11.59 3.47 36.17
N GLN A 149 -10.34 3.05 35.95
CA GLN A 149 -9.88 2.46 34.69
C GLN A 149 -10.62 1.15 34.38
N GLU A 150 -10.89 0.34 35.38
CA GLU A 150 -11.59 -0.94 35.25
C GLU A 150 -13.01 -0.75 34.69
N ILE A 151 -13.69 0.34 35.10
CA ILE A 151 -15.02 0.68 34.61
C ILE A 151 -14.95 1.16 33.17
N ARG A 152 -13.99 2.01 32.82
CA ARG A 152 -13.75 2.45 31.44
C ARG A 152 -13.46 1.27 30.52
N LEU A 153 -12.60 0.34 30.96
CA LEU A 153 -12.29 -0.91 30.25
C LEU A 153 -13.56 -1.72 29.98
N GLY A 154 -14.47 -1.83 30.97
CA GLY A 154 -15.78 -2.46 30.82
C GLY A 154 -16.63 -1.79 29.73
N GLY A 155 -16.63 -0.45 29.68
CA GLY A 155 -17.29 0.35 28.66
C GLY A 155 -16.75 0.08 27.24
N VAL A 156 -15.43 0.03 27.09
CA VAL A 156 -14.75 -0.30 25.83
C VAL A 156 -15.17 -1.68 25.32
N HIS A 157 -15.12 -2.71 26.19
CA HIS A 157 -15.51 -4.06 25.80
C HIS A 157 -17.01 -4.16 25.45
N ALA A 158 -17.88 -3.42 26.16
CA ALA A 158 -19.29 -3.38 25.86
C ALA A 158 -19.55 -2.75 24.47
N LEU A 159 -18.90 -1.62 24.16
CA LEU A 159 -18.96 -0.97 22.83
C LEU A 159 -18.41 -1.90 21.73
N GLY A 160 -17.29 -2.58 21.97
CA GLY A 160 -16.73 -3.55 21.04
C GLY A 160 -17.67 -4.72 20.75
N ARG A 161 -18.46 -5.17 21.73
CA ARG A 161 -19.51 -6.18 21.51
C ARG A 161 -20.66 -5.61 20.67
N ILE A 162 -21.14 -4.42 21.01
CA ILE A 162 -22.24 -3.77 20.30
C ILE A 162 -21.86 -3.49 18.84
N SER A 163 -20.62 -3.08 18.57
CA SER A 163 -20.13 -2.82 17.20
C SER A 163 -20.20 -4.07 16.30
N ARG A 164 -20.00 -5.27 16.88
CA ARG A 164 -20.16 -6.55 16.16
C ARG A 164 -21.62 -6.96 15.96
N GLU A 165 -22.51 -6.55 16.86
CA GLU A 165 -23.94 -6.91 16.85
C GLU A 165 -24.79 -5.95 15.99
N SER A 166 -24.44 -4.66 15.93
CA SER A 166 -25.21 -3.60 15.26
C SER A 166 -24.43 -2.87 14.18
N LYS A 167 -24.73 -3.18 12.91
CA LYS A 167 -24.16 -2.45 11.76
C LYS A 167 -24.55 -0.97 11.76
N LYS A 168 -25.70 -0.62 12.32
CA LYS A 168 -26.24 0.75 12.37
C LYS A 168 -25.40 1.64 13.28
N ASP A 169 -24.96 1.10 14.42
CA ASP A 169 -24.24 1.85 15.45
C ASP A 169 -22.72 1.76 15.28
N TYR A 170 -22.24 0.92 14.36
CA TYR A 170 -20.83 0.64 14.15
C TYR A 170 -20.00 1.91 13.94
N SER A 171 -20.38 2.76 12.97
CA SER A 171 -19.62 3.99 12.65
C SER A 171 -19.58 4.95 13.85
N THR A 172 -20.70 5.08 14.57
CA THR A 172 -20.78 5.92 15.78
C THR A 172 -19.85 5.40 16.88
N ILE A 173 -19.83 4.07 17.09
CA ILE A 173 -18.96 3.44 18.10
C ILE A 173 -17.49 3.64 17.74
N MET A 174 -17.10 3.46 16.46
CA MET A 174 -15.72 3.68 16.02
C MET A 174 -15.29 5.14 16.25
N THR A 175 -16.18 6.10 15.95
CA THR A 175 -15.89 7.52 16.22
C THR A 175 -15.71 7.77 17.73
N ILE A 176 -16.60 7.26 18.58
CA ILE A 176 -16.51 7.43 20.04
C ILE A 176 -15.21 6.84 20.60
N LEU A 177 -14.86 5.61 20.19
CA LEU A 177 -13.63 4.97 20.65
C LEU A 177 -12.38 5.69 20.14
N THR A 178 -12.39 6.19 18.90
CA THR A 178 -11.29 6.96 18.33
C THR A 178 -11.11 8.28 19.08
N ASP A 179 -12.21 9.00 19.34
CA ASP A 179 -12.17 10.23 20.13
C ASP A 179 -11.76 9.97 21.58
N TYR A 180 -12.21 8.84 22.16
CA TYR A 180 -11.79 8.40 23.50
C TYR A 180 -10.27 8.20 23.56
N VAL A 181 -9.69 7.47 22.60
CA VAL A 181 -8.23 7.28 22.52
C VAL A 181 -7.55 8.64 22.37
N ARG A 182 -7.99 9.48 21.44
CA ARG A 182 -7.37 10.77 21.16
C ARG A 182 -7.39 11.72 22.36
N ILE A 183 -8.49 11.82 23.08
CA ILE A 183 -8.64 12.70 24.25
C ILE A 183 -7.78 12.20 25.42
N ASN A 184 -7.77 10.90 25.68
CA ASN A 184 -7.11 10.32 26.85
C ASN A 184 -5.63 9.99 26.63
N SER A 185 -5.13 10.06 25.38
CA SER A 185 -3.71 9.84 25.04
C SER A 185 -3.09 11.03 24.28
N ASN A 186 -3.67 12.24 24.38
CA ASN A 186 -3.16 13.41 23.65
C ASN A 186 -1.81 13.86 24.21
N ILE A 187 -0.82 14.09 23.35
CA ILE A 187 0.54 14.51 23.70
C ILE A 187 0.52 15.89 24.41
N TYR A 188 -0.39 16.77 24.04
CA TYR A 188 -0.44 18.16 24.54
C TYR A 188 -1.13 18.33 25.89
N ASN A 189 -1.93 17.39 26.34
CA ASN A 189 -2.55 17.45 27.67
C ASN A 189 -1.51 17.40 28.82
N HIS A 190 -0.23 17.22 28.50
CA HIS A 190 0.87 17.03 29.43
C HIS A 190 1.92 18.14 29.39
N SER A 191 1.75 19.16 28.56
CA SER A 191 2.66 20.31 28.52
C SER A 191 1.90 21.65 28.60
N GLU A 192 2.16 22.44 29.62
CA GLU A 192 1.64 23.79 29.76
C GLU A 192 2.23 24.82 28.78
N ASN A 193 2.93 24.43 27.71
CA ASN A 193 3.58 25.37 26.80
C ASN A 193 3.33 25.07 25.33
N LYS A 194 2.70 26.06 24.70
CA LYS A 194 2.64 26.52 23.29
C LYS A 194 3.41 25.68 22.27
N HIS A 195 2.74 25.49 21.10
CA HIS A 195 3.31 24.95 19.86
C HIS A 195 4.81 25.18 19.70
N PRO A 196 5.64 24.15 19.66
CA PRO A 196 7.00 24.30 19.16
C PRO A 196 6.93 24.24 17.63
N LYS A 197 7.14 25.40 16.99
CA LYS A 197 7.70 25.41 15.65
C LYS A 197 9.08 24.73 15.75
N TYR A 198 9.21 23.55 15.15
CA TYR A 198 10.49 22.97 14.73
C TYR A 198 11.69 23.12 15.70
N GLU A 199 11.62 22.54 16.90
CA GLU A 199 12.81 22.29 17.69
C GLU A 199 12.82 20.83 18.17
N SER A 200 13.99 20.23 18.08
CA SER A 200 14.25 18.84 18.44
C SER A 200 13.63 18.47 19.79
N PHE A 201 12.76 17.48 19.80
CA PHE A 201 12.12 16.92 20.99
C PHE A 201 13.21 16.49 21.99
N SER A 202 13.50 17.30 22.99
CA SER A 202 14.42 16.92 24.06
C SER A 202 13.67 16.06 25.09
N MET A 203 14.23 14.90 25.40
CA MET A 203 13.69 13.91 26.34
C MET A 203 13.50 14.40 27.79
N ASP A 204 13.96 15.60 28.13
CA ASP A 204 14.03 16.08 29.51
C ASP A 204 12.70 16.62 30.09
N ILE A 205 11.66 16.77 29.27
CA ILE A 205 10.37 17.35 29.71
C ILE A 205 9.44 16.30 30.35
N LEU A 206 9.68 15.02 30.14
CA LEU A 206 8.81 13.93 30.62
C LEU A 206 9.11 13.45 32.05
N ALA A 207 10.19 13.95 32.69
CA ALA A 207 10.65 13.42 33.98
C ALA A 207 9.91 14.01 35.20
N ASN A 208 9.08 15.03 35.09
CA ASN A 208 8.57 15.77 36.27
C ASN A 208 7.09 16.18 36.22
N LYS A 209 6.14 15.27 35.90
CA LYS A 209 4.74 15.48 36.37
C LYS A 209 3.97 14.17 36.49
N THR A 210 3.75 13.77 37.73
CA THR A 210 2.76 12.79 38.17
C THR A 210 1.35 13.32 37.97
N THR A 211 0.44 12.42 37.61
CA THR A 211 -1.02 12.51 37.58
C THR A 211 -1.68 12.93 36.29
N THR A 212 -1.81 11.97 35.39
CA THR A 212 -2.98 11.85 34.50
C THR A 212 -3.26 10.38 34.23
N SER A 213 -4.51 9.99 34.28
CA SER A 213 -5.02 8.62 34.42
C SER A 213 -4.83 7.69 33.24
N GLY A 214 -3.94 7.98 32.32
CA GLY A 214 -3.73 7.18 31.10
C GLY A 214 -2.30 6.72 30.82
N ILE A 215 -1.30 7.25 31.52
CA ILE A 215 0.13 6.95 31.27
C ILE A 215 0.82 6.65 32.57
N LEU A 216 0.87 5.40 32.97
CA LEU A 216 1.76 4.86 34.00
C LEU A 216 3.09 4.47 33.34
N ASP A 217 4.21 5.03 33.80
CA ASP A 217 5.57 4.70 33.35
C ASP A 217 5.85 4.88 31.84
N GLY A 218 5.15 5.79 31.16
CA GLY A 218 5.34 6.03 29.73
C GLY A 218 4.80 4.92 28.82
N ILE A 219 3.91 4.08 29.31
CA ILE A 219 3.19 3.04 28.57
C ILE A 219 1.70 3.38 28.56
N ILE A 220 0.99 3.08 27.46
CA ILE A 220 -0.45 3.34 27.35
C ILE A 220 -1.22 2.50 28.39
N SER A 221 -2.36 3.05 28.86
CA SER A 221 -3.25 2.33 29.79
C SER A 221 -4.00 1.20 29.11
N THR A 222 -4.44 0.20 29.89
CA THR A 222 -5.09 -1.01 29.37
C THR A 222 -6.43 -0.72 28.69
N ASP A 223 -7.16 0.31 29.11
CA ASP A 223 -8.41 0.75 28.49
C ASP A 223 -8.17 1.40 27.11
N ILE A 224 -7.09 2.19 26.95
CA ILE A 224 -6.67 2.73 25.64
C ILE A 224 -6.24 1.57 24.72
N GLN A 225 -5.43 0.63 25.23
CA GLN A 225 -5.00 -0.55 24.47
C GLN A 225 -6.21 -1.38 24.00
N ALA A 226 -7.20 -1.59 24.86
CA ALA A 226 -8.42 -2.30 24.52
C ALA A 226 -9.25 -1.55 23.44
N ALA A 227 -9.32 -0.21 23.54
CA ALA A 227 -10.01 0.61 22.54
C ALA A 227 -9.33 0.52 21.18
N LEU A 228 -8.00 0.60 21.11
CA LEU A 228 -7.22 0.41 19.89
C LEU A 228 -7.48 -0.96 19.26
N LYS A 229 -7.55 -2.01 20.08
CA LYS A 229 -7.86 -3.35 19.59
C LYS A 229 -9.26 -3.43 18.98
N VAL A 230 -10.28 -2.87 19.64
CA VAL A 230 -11.66 -2.82 19.10
C VAL A 230 -11.71 -2.04 17.79
N ILE A 231 -11.00 -0.89 17.71
CA ILE A 231 -10.90 -0.06 16.51
C ILE A 231 -10.23 -0.84 15.36
N GLY A 232 -9.15 -1.56 15.65
CA GLY A 232 -8.34 -2.24 14.65
C GLY A 232 -8.86 -3.62 14.24
N GLU A 233 -9.72 -4.27 15.04
CA GLU A 233 -10.41 -5.51 14.66
C GLU A 233 -11.53 -5.29 13.63
N ARG A 234 -11.64 -4.09 13.08
CA ARG A 234 -12.63 -3.76 12.03
C ARG A 234 -12.47 -4.71 10.84
N LYS A 235 -13.58 -5.26 10.35
CA LYS A 235 -13.57 -6.04 9.12
C LYS A 235 -13.33 -5.10 7.94
N SER A 236 -12.44 -5.46 7.02
CA SER A 236 -12.10 -4.70 5.81
C SER A 236 -13.31 -4.42 4.88
N PHE A 237 -14.50 -4.92 5.21
CA PHE A 237 -15.75 -4.72 4.47
C PHE A 237 -16.30 -3.29 4.46
N PHE A 238 -15.74 -2.38 5.26
CA PHE A 238 -16.16 -0.98 5.31
C PHE A 238 -15.33 -0.06 4.42
N ASN A 239 -14.72 -0.63 3.37
CA ASN A 239 -13.98 0.11 2.35
C ASN A 239 -14.90 1.13 1.67
N GLY A 240 -14.79 2.40 2.02
CA GLY A 240 -15.09 3.44 1.08
C GLY A 240 -15.91 4.64 1.53
N LYS A 241 -16.49 4.72 2.71
CA LYS A 241 -17.23 5.94 3.14
C LYS A 241 -17.19 6.23 4.64
N ASP A 242 -16.55 5.39 5.44
CA ASP A 242 -16.45 5.64 6.87
C ASP A 242 -15.30 6.62 7.15
N LYS A 243 -15.60 7.59 8.01
CA LYS A 243 -14.67 8.61 8.47
C LYS A 243 -13.35 7.95 8.85
N HIS A 244 -12.26 8.46 8.28
CA HIS A 244 -10.92 8.00 8.61
C HIS A 244 -10.72 8.00 10.13
N LEU A 245 -10.06 6.96 10.65
CA LEU A 245 -9.71 6.89 12.07
C LEU A 245 -8.75 8.03 12.41
N ASP A 246 -9.17 9.00 13.23
CA ASP A 246 -8.34 10.14 13.61
C ASP A 246 -7.61 9.87 14.93
N LEU A 247 -6.36 9.42 14.80
CA LEU A 247 -5.43 9.15 15.90
C LEU A 247 -4.24 10.12 15.88
N ARG A 248 -4.43 11.31 15.29
CA ARG A 248 -3.36 12.32 15.24
C ARG A 248 -2.98 12.80 16.63
N GLU A 249 -1.69 13.10 16.80
CA GLU A 249 -1.14 13.70 18.01
C GLU A 249 -1.40 12.86 19.29
N THR A 250 -1.56 11.54 19.12
CA THR A 250 -1.79 10.60 20.23
C THR A 250 -0.48 10.04 20.79
N PHE A 251 -0.46 9.76 22.09
CA PHE A 251 0.65 9.09 22.77
C PHE A 251 0.37 7.59 22.85
N LEU A 252 0.90 6.82 21.89
CA LEU A 252 0.71 5.38 21.72
C LEU A 252 2.03 4.60 21.89
N ARG A 253 2.92 5.13 22.72
CA ARG A 253 4.21 4.51 22.98
C ARG A 253 4.04 3.11 23.55
N GLY A 254 4.67 2.13 22.90
CA GLY A 254 4.60 0.72 23.30
C GLY A 254 3.25 0.05 23.06
N ALA A 255 2.31 0.70 22.34
CA ALA A 255 1.03 0.09 21.99
C ALA A 255 1.22 -1.20 21.18
N ASP A 256 0.37 -2.18 21.43
CA ASP A 256 0.24 -3.36 20.58
C ASP A 256 -0.85 -3.13 19.53
N LEU A 257 -0.40 -2.94 18.31
CA LEU A 257 -1.24 -2.72 17.13
C LEU A 257 -1.08 -3.85 16.10
N SER A 258 -0.47 -4.98 16.53
CA SER A 258 -0.18 -6.10 15.65
C SER A 258 -1.44 -6.65 14.98
N ASP A 259 -1.35 -6.92 13.67
CA ASP A 259 -2.42 -7.43 12.81
C ASP A 259 -3.70 -6.57 12.76
N LEU A 260 -3.64 -5.31 13.23
CA LEU A 260 -4.80 -4.42 13.21
C LEU A 260 -4.97 -3.74 11.84
N HIS A 261 -6.25 -3.52 11.49
CA HIS A 261 -6.64 -2.81 10.27
C HIS A 261 -6.70 -1.30 10.52
N LEU A 262 -5.66 -0.59 10.08
CA LEU A 262 -5.49 0.86 10.20
C LEU A 262 -5.29 1.54 8.84
N GLU A 263 -5.81 0.91 7.76
CA GLU A 263 -5.73 1.46 6.40
C GLU A 263 -6.36 2.85 6.35
N GLY A 264 -5.67 3.82 5.75
CA GLY A 264 -6.11 5.20 5.64
C GLY A 264 -6.26 5.96 6.97
N ALA A 265 -5.80 5.40 8.10
CA ALA A 265 -5.89 6.09 9.40
C ALA A 265 -5.02 7.35 9.44
N TYR A 266 -5.50 8.39 10.13
CA TYR A 266 -4.72 9.58 10.41
C TYR A 266 -3.91 9.38 11.70
N LEU A 267 -2.61 9.21 11.57
CA LEU A 267 -1.64 9.01 12.66
C LEU A 267 -0.56 10.11 12.69
N SER A 268 -0.74 11.19 11.92
CA SER A 268 0.25 12.25 11.83
C SER A 268 0.59 12.80 13.21
N TRP A 269 1.89 12.95 13.49
CA TRP A 269 2.44 13.44 14.76
C TRP A 269 2.13 12.56 15.98
N ALA A 270 1.62 11.34 15.80
CA ALA A 270 1.45 10.39 16.89
C ALA A 270 2.81 9.89 17.40
N ASN A 271 2.88 9.54 18.69
CA ASN A 271 4.04 8.87 19.27
C ASN A 271 3.82 7.37 19.35
N LEU A 272 4.38 6.64 18.41
CA LEU A 272 4.38 5.17 18.30
C LEU A 272 5.75 4.57 18.68
N GLU A 273 6.56 5.30 19.46
CA GLU A 273 7.87 4.79 19.91
C GLU A 273 7.71 3.41 20.57
N LYS A 274 8.52 2.44 20.14
CA LYS A 274 8.50 1.05 20.64
C LYS A 274 7.17 0.31 20.44
N ALA A 275 6.23 0.82 19.64
CA ALA A 275 4.98 0.13 19.36
C ALA A 275 5.23 -1.20 18.62
N MET A 276 4.39 -2.18 18.89
CA MET A 276 4.33 -3.45 18.16
C MET A 276 3.33 -3.29 17.01
N LEU A 277 3.83 -3.39 15.79
CA LEU A 277 3.10 -3.18 14.53
C LEU A 277 3.34 -4.36 13.58
N PHE A 278 3.52 -5.56 14.11
CA PHE A 278 3.70 -6.77 13.29
C PHE A 278 2.47 -7.01 12.43
N GLY A 279 2.65 -7.18 11.11
CA GLY A 279 1.54 -7.46 10.20
C GLY A 279 0.42 -6.41 10.18
N THR A 280 0.64 -5.23 10.77
CA THR A 280 -0.38 -4.17 10.81
C THR A 280 -0.68 -3.66 9.40
N HIS A 281 -1.97 -3.52 9.06
CA HIS A 281 -2.41 -2.97 7.79
C HIS A 281 -2.48 -1.44 7.87
N LEU A 282 -1.50 -0.76 7.27
CA LEU A 282 -1.34 0.71 7.25
C LEU A 282 -1.33 1.25 5.82
N ASN A 283 -1.89 0.51 4.84
CA ASN A 283 -1.93 0.98 3.46
C ASN A 283 -2.65 2.34 3.39
N ASP A 284 -2.07 3.29 2.64
CA ASP A 284 -2.57 4.66 2.49
C ASP A 284 -2.75 5.45 3.80
N ALA A 285 -2.16 5.00 4.91
CA ALA A 285 -2.24 5.68 6.20
C ALA A 285 -1.41 6.97 6.21
N TYR A 286 -1.86 7.98 6.96
CA TYR A 286 -1.21 9.28 7.12
C TYR A 286 -0.34 9.29 8.38
N LEU A 287 0.96 9.06 8.20
CA LEU A 287 1.96 8.92 9.26
C LEU A 287 2.97 10.08 9.28
N ARG A 288 2.64 11.22 8.67
CA ARG A 288 3.54 12.37 8.59
C ARG A 288 4.00 12.82 9.97
N GLY A 289 5.32 12.93 10.17
CA GLY A 289 5.93 13.39 11.43
C GLY A 289 5.73 12.43 12.61
N THR A 290 5.26 11.22 12.39
CA THR A 290 5.04 10.20 13.43
C THR A 290 6.37 9.75 14.03
N ASN A 291 6.44 9.63 15.35
CA ASN A 291 7.57 9.00 16.04
C ASN A 291 7.42 7.49 16.09
N LEU A 292 8.15 6.78 15.24
CA LEU A 292 8.20 5.32 15.14
C LEU A 292 9.54 4.74 15.62
N LYS A 293 10.29 5.47 16.46
CA LYS A 293 11.58 4.98 16.97
C LYS A 293 11.42 3.64 17.66
N PHE A 294 12.31 2.71 17.31
CA PHE A 294 12.32 1.35 17.88
C PHE A 294 11.02 0.56 17.68
N ALA A 295 10.09 1.02 16.83
CA ALA A 295 8.87 0.29 16.52
C ALA A 295 9.17 -1.01 15.76
N LYS A 296 8.33 -2.02 15.96
CA LYS A 296 8.44 -3.33 15.31
C LYS A 296 7.39 -3.43 14.22
N LEU A 297 7.80 -3.12 12.99
CA LEU A 297 6.97 -3.06 11.77
C LEU A 297 7.22 -4.26 10.83
N ASN A 298 7.76 -5.35 11.35
CA ASN A 298 8.01 -6.54 10.53
C ASN A 298 6.73 -6.98 9.83
N THR A 299 6.81 -7.25 8.53
CA THR A 299 5.68 -7.67 7.69
C THR A 299 4.49 -6.69 7.66
N ALA A 300 4.64 -5.46 8.15
CA ALA A 300 3.58 -4.46 8.09
C ALA A 300 3.29 -4.05 6.63
N GLU A 301 2.02 -3.79 6.33
CA GLU A 301 1.56 -3.31 5.03
C GLU A 301 1.45 -1.79 5.04
N LEU A 302 2.35 -1.09 4.35
CA LEU A 302 2.48 0.37 4.29
C LEU A 302 2.43 0.90 2.86
N ARG A 303 1.81 0.16 1.92
CA ARG A 303 1.73 0.58 0.51
C ARG A 303 1.05 1.93 0.39
N GLY A 304 1.67 2.85 -0.35
CA GLY A 304 1.12 4.20 -0.53
C GLY A 304 1.05 5.04 0.75
N ALA A 305 1.57 4.57 1.88
CA ALA A 305 1.52 5.30 3.15
C ALA A 305 2.31 6.63 3.10
N HIS A 306 1.81 7.64 3.80
CA HIS A 306 2.40 8.98 3.91
C HIS A 306 3.26 9.09 5.16
N LEU A 307 4.56 8.84 5.04
CA LEU A 307 5.56 8.80 6.11
C LEU A 307 6.51 10.01 6.08
N GLU A 308 6.11 11.11 5.41
CA GLU A 308 6.96 12.28 5.29
C GLU A 308 7.40 12.77 6.67
N GLN A 309 8.68 13.05 6.82
CA GLN A 309 9.28 13.55 8.08
C GLN A 309 9.06 12.63 9.30
N ALA A 310 8.61 11.38 9.12
CA ALA A 310 8.48 10.42 10.21
C ALA A 310 9.87 9.99 10.74
N ASP A 311 9.96 9.70 12.03
CA ASP A 311 11.18 9.18 12.65
C ASP A 311 11.07 7.69 12.91
N LEU A 312 11.68 6.90 12.02
CA LEU A 312 11.77 5.44 12.10
C LEU A 312 13.15 4.97 12.61
N SER A 313 13.90 5.84 13.27
CA SER A 313 15.25 5.47 13.75
C SER A 313 15.22 4.20 14.59
N ARG A 314 16.05 3.21 14.21
CA ARG A 314 16.15 1.90 14.85
C ARG A 314 14.86 1.08 14.82
N ALA A 315 13.88 1.42 14.01
CA ALA A 315 12.72 0.57 13.77
C ALA A 315 13.10 -0.69 13.00
N ASN A 316 12.31 -1.74 13.14
CA ASN A 316 12.47 -2.96 12.37
C ASN A 316 11.32 -3.10 11.36
N LEU A 317 11.67 -2.99 10.05
CA LEU A 317 10.75 -3.12 8.92
C LEU A 317 11.09 -4.36 8.05
N THR A 318 11.69 -5.38 8.64
CA THR A 318 12.01 -6.62 7.89
C THR A 318 10.75 -7.16 7.22
N LEU A 319 10.83 -7.43 5.89
CA LEU A 319 9.72 -7.93 5.08
C LEU A 319 8.49 -6.99 5.04
N ALA A 320 8.62 -5.73 5.41
CA ALA A 320 7.52 -4.76 5.32
C ALA A 320 7.26 -4.35 3.86
N HIS A 321 6.00 -4.02 3.55
CA HIS A 321 5.56 -3.58 2.23
C HIS A 321 5.36 -2.06 2.23
N LEU A 322 6.28 -1.33 1.59
CA LEU A 322 6.29 0.13 1.46
C LEU A 322 6.27 0.56 -0.01
N GLU A 323 5.78 -0.29 -0.91
CA GLU A 323 5.69 0.04 -2.33
C GLU A 323 4.92 1.35 -2.52
N GLU A 324 5.47 2.27 -3.30
CA GLU A 324 4.89 3.59 -3.59
C GLU A 324 4.68 4.49 -2.35
N ALA A 325 5.19 4.10 -1.17
CA ALA A 325 5.09 4.93 0.03
C ALA A 325 5.89 6.22 -0.09
N ASN A 326 5.42 7.29 0.57
CA ASN A 326 6.12 8.57 0.63
C ASN A 326 6.87 8.72 1.95
N LEU A 327 8.20 8.60 1.89
CA LEU A 327 9.12 8.75 3.03
C LEU A 327 9.98 10.03 2.91
N GLU A 328 9.57 11.02 2.11
CA GLU A 328 10.35 12.23 1.90
C GLU A 328 10.78 12.87 3.22
N GLU A 329 12.09 13.18 3.35
CA GLU A 329 12.71 13.74 4.55
C GLU A 329 12.54 12.89 5.83
N ALA A 330 12.11 11.63 5.75
CA ALA A 330 12.01 10.76 6.91
C ALA A 330 13.39 10.38 7.48
N ILE A 331 13.43 10.02 8.77
CA ILE A 331 14.64 9.63 9.48
C ILE A 331 14.64 8.12 9.71
N LEU A 332 15.50 7.40 8.96
CA LEU A 332 15.66 5.94 9.02
C LEU A 332 17.06 5.52 9.51
N LYS A 333 17.67 6.29 10.41
CA LYS A 333 19.01 5.94 10.95
C LYS A 333 18.98 4.60 11.68
N TYR A 334 19.89 3.70 11.32
CA TYR A 334 20.01 2.37 11.93
C TYR A 334 18.74 1.51 11.78
N THR A 335 17.83 1.84 10.89
CA THR A 335 16.62 1.08 10.61
C THR A 335 16.97 -0.24 9.94
N ILE A 336 16.25 -1.31 10.27
CA ILE A 336 16.38 -2.61 9.61
C ILE A 336 15.28 -2.71 8.56
N LEU A 337 15.68 -2.81 7.29
CA LEU A 337 14.81 -2.91 6.12
C LEU A 337 15.09 -4.20 5.33
N GLU A 338 15.65 -5.21 5.98
CA GLU A 338 16.03 -6.48 5.32
C GLU A 338 14.84 -7.09 4.60
N ALA A 339 15.01 -7.38 3.31
CA ALA A 339 13.99 -7.92 2.40
C ALA A 339 12.66 -7.13 2.40
N ALA A 340 12.69 -5.83 2.72
CA ALA A 340 11.52 -4.96 2.61
C ALA A 340 11.27 -4.55 1.15
N HIS A 341 10.03 -4.26 0.81
CA HIS A 341 9.58 -3.82 -0.50
C HIS A 341 9.36 -2.31 -0.51
N LEU A 342 10.19 -1.58 -1.25
CA LEU A 342 10.14 -0.12 -1.41
C LEU A 342 10.14 0.27 -2.90
N GLU A 343 9.65 -0.60 -3.77
CA GLU A 343 9.59 -0.33 -5.20
C GLU A 343 8.82 0.97 -5.45
N LYS A 344 9.45 1.87 -6.22
CA LYS A 344 8.91 3.20 -6.55
C LYS A 344 8.60 4.11 -5.35
N ALA A 345 9.05 3.78 -4.16
CA ALA A 345 8.87 4.65 -3.00
C ALA A 345 9.61 5.99 -3.16
N ASN A 346 9.07 7.06 -2.57
CA ASN A 346 9.73 8.36 -2.49
C ASN A 346 10.57 8.46 -1.21
N LEU A 347 11.88 8.38 -1.37
CA LEU A 347 12.89 8.46 -0.30
C LEU A 347 13.76 9.72 -0.44
N LYS A 348 13.28 10.77 -1.13
CA LYS A 348 14.05 11.99 -1.34
C LYS A 348 14.43 12.65 -0.03
N GLY A 349 15.71 13.00 0.10
CA GLY A 349 16.23 13.65 1.29
C GLY A 349 16.19 12.81 2.57
N THR A 350 15.82 11.54 2.50
CA THR A 350 15.76 10.63 3.66
C THR A 350 17.10 10.44 4.32
N ASN A 351 17.11 10.25 5.64
CA ASN A 351 18.30 9.92 6.37
C ASN A 351 18.38 8.41 6.70
N LEU A 352 19.07 7.67 5.85
CA LEU A 352 19.31 6.22 5.94
C LEU A 352 20.73 5.90 6.51
N GLU A 353 21.34 6.83 7.25
CA GLU A 353 22.69 6.62 7.79
C GLU A 353 22.75 5.31 8.59
N LYS A 354 23.65 4.40 8.16
CA LYS A 354 23.86 3.08 8.77
C LYS A 354 22.61 2.20 8.83
N ALA A 355 21.63 2.41 7.96
CA ALA A 355 20.49 1.51 7.81
C ALA A 355 20.93 0.17 7.19
N ILE A 356 20.20 -0.90 7.48
CA ILE A 356 20.42 -2.25 6.96
C ILE A 356 19.36 -2.53 5.88
N LEU A 357 19.81 -2.57 4.62
CA LEU A 357 18.96 -2.74 3.43
C LEU A 357 19.35 -4.02 2.66
N VAL A 358 19.76 -5.06 3.35
CA VAL A 358 20.16 -6.32 2.70
C VAL A 358 18.97 -6.95 1.98
N ILE A 359 19.15 -7.31 0.70
CA ILE A 359 18.11 -7.92 -0.16
C ILE A 359 16.83 -7.05 -0.26
N THR A 360 16.91 -5.76 0.02
CA THR A 360 15.76 -4.84 -0.07
C THR A 360 15.42 -4.55 -1.52
N HIS A 361 14.13 -4.45 -1.84
CA HIS A 361 13.63 -4.07 -3.15
C HIS A 361 13.40 -2.56 -3.23
N LEU A 362 14.18 -1.87 -4.06
CA LEU A 362 14.18 -0.41 -4.28
C LEU A 362 14.10 -0.07 -5.77
N GLU A 363 13.59 -0.99 -6.60
CA GLU A 363 13.49 -0.80 -8.04
C GLU A 363 12.69 0.46 -8.37
N GLY A 364 13.31 1.37 -9.10
CA GLY A 364 12.68 2.64 -9.49
C GLY A 364 12.39 3.60 -8.33
N ALA A 365 12.90 3.35 -7.12
CA ALA A 365 12.73 4.25 -5.98
C ALA A 365 13.46 5.58 -6.19
N MET A 366 12.94 6.67 -5.57
CA MET A 366 13.51 8.01 -5.63
C MET A 366 14.32 8.28 -4.35
N LEU A 367 15.65 8.26 -4.44
CA LEU A 367 16.60 8.49 -3.34
C LEU A 367 17.45 9.76 -3.55
N ASP A 368 16.98 10.70 -4.37
CA ASP A 368 17.73 11.93 -4.64
C ASP A 368 18.04 12.67 -3.33
N GLY A 369 19.31 13.02 -3.13
CA GLY A 369 19.78 13.70 -1.93
C GLY A 369 19.71 12.89 -0.64
N ALA A 370 19.36 11.61 -0.67
CA ALA A 370 19.30 10.76 0.51
C ALA A 370 20.67 10.57 1.16
N ASN A 371 20.72 10.46 2.48
CA ASN A 371 21.94 10.14 3.23
C ASN A 371 22.02 8.66 3.57
N LEU A 372 22.81 7.91 2.80
CA LEU A 372 23.07 6.47 2.94
C LEU A 372 24.47 6.20 3.51
N ARG A 373 25.09 7.17 4.20
CA ARG A 373 26.45 7.03 4.71
C ARG A 373 26.60 5.78 5.58
N GLY A 374 27.51 4.89 5.19
CA GLY A 374 27.78 3.63 5.90
C GLY A 374 26.60 2.65 5.95
N ALA A 375 25.57 2.83 5.12
CA ALA A 375 24.45 1.90 5.01
C ALA A 375 24.89 0.56 4.42
N ILE A 376 24.20 -0.52 4.75
CA ILE A 376 24.46 -1.88 4.27
C ILE A 376 23.42 -2.23 3.21
N LEU A 377 23.82 -2.16 1.93
CA LEU A 377 22.99 -2.38 0.74
C LEU A 377 23.43 -3.65 -0.03
N ARG A 378 23.93 -4.66 0.67
CA ARG A 378 24.36 -5.89 0.01
C ARG A 378 23.19 -6.61 -0.63
N LEU A 379 23.37 -7.04 -1.90
CA LEU A 379 22.35 -7.74 -2.69
C LEU A 379 21.03 -6.97 -2.82
N THR A 380 21.07 -5.64 -2.63
CA THR A 380 19.89 -4.77 -2.76
C THR A 380 19.51 -4.60 -4.22
N HIS A 381 18.22 -4.60 -4.52
CA HIS A 381 17.67 -4.37 -5.85
C HIS A 381 17.41 -2.86 -6.03
N LEU A 382 18.23 -2.19 -6.85
CA LEU A 382 18.18 -0.75 -7.12
C LEU A 382 18.07 -0.44 -8.62
N GLN A 383 17.60 -1.39 -9.43
CA GLN A 383 17.49 -1.21 -10.87
C GLN A 383 16.62 0.02 -11.20
N GLY A 384 17.18 0.94 -11.98
CA GLY A 384 16.51 2.18 -12.36
C GLY A 384 16.24 3.18 -11.24
N ALA A 385 16.73 2.94 -10.01
CA ALA A 385 16.58 3.86 -8.89
C ALA A 385 17.26 5.21 -9.13
N GLN A 386 16.71 6.30 -8.56
CA GLN A 386 17.23 7.66 -8.65
C GLN A 386 18.01 8.02 -7.38
N LEU A 387 19.34 8.08 -7.47
CA LEU A 387 20.25 8.40 -6.36
C LEU A 387 21.03 9.69 -6.62
N GLY A 388 20.46 10.62 -7.40
CA GLY A 388 21.09 11.88 -7.74
C GLY A 388 21.50 12.67 -6.50
N GLY A 389 22.80 13.02 -6.39
CA GLY A 389 23.34 13.76 -5.24
C GLY A 389 23.24 13.02 -3.88
N ALA A 390 22.89 11.74 -3.85
CA ALA A 390 22.86 10.95 -2.63
C ALA A 390 24.25 10.77 -2.00
N ASN A 391 24.31 10.68 -0.67
CA ASN A 391 25.55 10.43 0.07
C ASN A 391 25.67 8.96 0.46
N LEU A 392 26.47 8.18 -0.26
CA LEU A 392 26.77 6.77 0.00
C LEU A 392 28.22 6.58 0.51
N GLU A 393 28.82 7.60 1.13
CA GLU A 393 30.19 7.50 1.63
C GLU A 393 30.36 6.30 2.56
N GLY A 394 31.29 5.39 2.21
CA GLY A 394 31.57 4.18 2.96
C GLY A 394 30.40 3.18 3.04
N ALA A 395 29.42 3.28 2.15
CA ALA A 395 28.31 2.32 2.08
C ALA A 395 28.79 0.96 1.51
N TYR A 396 28.08 -0.12 1.87
CA TYR A 396 28.38 -1.49 1.46
C TYR A 396 27.32 -1.94 0.43
N LEU A 397 27.70 -1.92 -0.86
CA LEU A 397 26.83 -2.29 -2.00
C LEU A 397 27.28 -3.61 -2.67
N GLY A 398 28.01 -4.45 -1.95
CA GLY A 398 28.52 -5.70 -2.52
C GLY A 398 27.42 -6.58 -3.11
N GLY A 399 27.54 -6.95 -4.40
CA GLY A 399 26.58 -7.75 -5.14
C GLY A 399 25.23 -7.04 -5.39
N ALA A 400 25.12 -5.73 -5.20
CA ALA A 400 23.90 -4.98 -5.45
C ALA A 400 23.54 -4.93 -6.94
N PHE A 401 22.24 -4.96 -7.26
CA PHE A 401 21.69 -4.86 -8.61
C PHE A 401 21.37 -3.39 -8.91
N LEU A 402 22.22 -2.73 -9.70
CA LEU A 402 22.22 -1.29 -9.97
C LEU A 402 22.05 -0.96 -11.46
N GLU A 403 21.56 -1.92 -12.26
CA GLU A 403 21.36 -1.72 -13.68
C GLU A 403 20.51 -0.47 -13.96
N LYS A 404 21.02 0.42 -14.82
CA LYS A 404 20.36 1.69 -15.19
C LYS A 404 20.07 2.64 -14.03
N ALA A 405 20.62 2.42 -12.85
CA ALA A 405 20.47 3.34 -11.73
C ALA A 405 21.14 4.69 -12.02
N PHE A 406 20.56 5.77 -11.52
CA PHE A 406 21.05 7.13 -11.70
C PHE A 406 21.78 7.63 -10.44
N PHE A 407 23.11 7.84 -10.56
CA PHE A 407 23.97 8.32 -9.48
C PHE A 407 24.56 9.72 -9.76
N GLY A 408 23.99 10.48 -10.67
CA GLY A 408 24.56 11.77 -11.04
C GLY A 408 24.91 12.62 -9.82
N LYS A 409 26.18 13.02 -9.69
CA LYS A 409 26.74 13.80 -8.56
C LYS A 409 26.65 13.12 -7.17
N ALA A 410 26.36 11.83 -7.09
CA ALA A 410 26.37 11.11 -5.82
C ALA A 410 27.78 11.00 -5.22
N ASN A 411 27.85 10.86 -3.89
CA ASN A 411 29.11 10.63 -3.18
C ASN A 411 29.23 9.14 -2.78
N LEU A 412 30.04 8.39 -3.52
CA LEU A 412 30.37 6.97 -3.27
C LEU A 412 31.81 6.81 -2.75
N LYS A 413 32.39 7.87 -2.16
CA LYS A 413 33.76 7.83 -1.64
C LYS A 413 33.95 6.69 -0.65
N GLY A 414 34.93 5.81 -0.93
CA GLY A 414 35.25 4.66 -0.09
C GLY A 414 34.14 3.61 0.00
N ALA A 415 33.10 3.67 -0.83
CA ALA A 415 32.04 2.66 -0.88
C ALA A 415 32.59 1.32 -1.41
N ASP A 416 31.99 0.21 -0.97
CA ASP A 416 32.27 -1.13 -1.45
C ASP A 416 31.18 -1.58 -2.44
N LEU A 417 31.53 -1.63 -3.73
CA LEU A 417 30.68 -2.05 -4.85
C LEU A 417 31.18 -3.38 -5.45
N SER A 418 31.92 -4.17 -4.69
CA SER A 418 32.45 -5.44 -5.19
C SER A 418 31.32 -6.34 -5.70
N ASP A 419 31.52 -6.97 -6.86
CA ASP A 419 30.52 -7.85 -7.53
C ASP A 419 29.17 -7.17 -7.88
N ALA A 420 29.07 -5.83 -7.78
CA ALA A 420 27.84 -5.11 -8.10
C ALA A 420 27.59 -5.04 -9.61
N ASP A 421 26.32 -5.12 -10.02
CA ASP A 421 25.91 -4.93 -11.42
C ASP A 421 25.44 -3.49 -11.67
N LEU A 422 26.32 -2.69 -12.29
CA LEU A 422 26.11 -1.29 -12.68
C LEU A 422 25.97 -1.13 -14.20
N LYS A 423 25.56 -2.19 -14.90
CA LYS A 423 25.37 -2.13 -16.34
C LYS A 423 24.46 -0.97 -16.74
N GLU A 424 24.92 -0.16 -17.71
CA GLU A 424 24.20 1.01 -18.21
C GLU A 424 23.85 2.06 -17.11
N ALA A 425 24.45 1.99 -15.92
CA ALA A 425 24.23 2.97 -14.87
C ALA A 425 24.76 4.35 -15.25
N ILE A 426 24.12 5.41 -14.73
CA ILE A 426 24.49 6.81 -14.99
C ILE A 426 25.23 7.38 -13.78
N LEU A 427 26.55 7.44 -13.86
CA LEU A 427 27.49 7.85 -12.80
C LEU A 427 28.17 9.20 -13.11
N GLY A 428 27.51 10.05 -13.90
CA GLY A 428 28.08 11.34 -14.29
C GLY A 428 28.44 12.22 -13.09
N SER A 429 29.68 12.73 -13.04
CA SER A 429 30.23 13.56 -11.95
C SER A 429 30.15 12.91 -10.55
N THR A 430 30.01 11.60 -10.47
CA THR A 430 29.98 10.82 -9.22
C THR A 430 31.37 10.80 -8.57
N ASN A 431 31.40 10.86 -7.24
CA ASN A 431 32.64 10.71 -6.48
C ASN A 431 32.84 9.24 -6.06
N LEU A 432 33.75 8.53 -6.73
CA LEU A 432 34.16 7.15 -6.44
C LEU A 432 35.58 7.09 -5.86
N GLU A 433 36.12 8.20 -5.31
CA GLU A 433 37.46 8.23 -4.74
C GLU A 433 37.64 7.13 -3.68
N ASN A 434 38.68 6.31 -3.79
CA ASN A 434 39.01 5.17 -2.94
C ASN A 434 37.89 4.09 -2.86
N ALA A 435 36.92 4.07 -3.77
CA ALA A 435 35.88 3.02 -3.81
C ALA A 435 36.51 1.66 -4.22
N LYS A 436 35.90 0.57 -3.76
CA LYS A 436 36.19 -0.80 -4.17
C LYS A 436 35.16 -1.26 -5.17
N LEU A 437 35.58 -1.68 -6.36
CA LEU A 437 34.71 -2.12 -7.45
C LEU A 437 35.09 -3.52 -7.96
N TRP A 438 35.75 -4.35 -7.15
CA TRP A 438 36.23 -5.65 -7.59
C TRP A 438 35.15 -6.44 -8.32
N HIS A 439 35.46 -6.90 -9.54
CA HIS A 439 34.57 -7.70 -10.39
C HIS A 439 33.20 -7.05 -10.70
N ALA A 440 33.02 -5.75 -10.43
CA ALA A 440 31.79 -5.06 -10.75
C ALA A 440 31.56 -4.99 -12.28
N ASN A 441 30.32 -5.04 -12.69
CA ASN A 441 29.92 -4.89 -14.08
C ASN A 441 29.47 -3.45 -14.35
N LEU A 442 30.31 -2.68 -15.09
CA LEU A 442 30.03 -1.32 -15.56
C LEU A 442 29.90 -1.26 -17.09
N GLU A 443 29.51 -2.37 -17.74
CA GLU A 443 29.31 -2.39 -19.19
C GLU A 443 28.41 -1.25 -19.62
N LYS A 444 28.88 -0.41 -20.56
CA LYS A 444 28.17 0.76 -21.10
C LYS A 444 27.74 1.79 -20.05
N ALA A 445 28.28 1.76 -18.85
CA ALA A 445 28.00 2.77 -17.84
C ALA A 445 28.49 4.16 -18.27
N ASN A 446 27.76 5.20 -17.86
CA ASN A 446 28.13 6.60 -18.10
C ASN A 446 28.88 7.18 -16.89
N LEU A 447 30.18 7.36 -17.00
CA LEU A 447 31.12 7.87 -15.99
C LEU A 447 31.66 9.26 -16.36
N LEU A 448 30.93 10.05 -17.15
CA LEU A 448 31.30 11.40 -17.55
C LEU A 448 31.75 12.24 -16.34
N ASP A 449 32.95 12.83 -16.39
CA ASP A 449 33.53 13.65 -15.30
C ASP A 449 33.56 12.94 -13.92
N ALA A 450 33.42 11.61 -13.84
CA ALA A 450 33.47 10.87 -12.60
C ALA A 450 34.85 10.95 -11.92
N LYS A 451 34.87 11.05 -10.59
CA LYS A 451 36.12 11.01 -9.80
C LYS A 451 36.35 9.59 -9.30
N ILE A 452 37.29 8.88 -9.99
CA ILE A 452 37.59 7.45 -9.73
C ILE A 452 39.02 7.32 -9.19
N CYS A 453 39.63 8.43 -8.75
CA CYS A 453 41.01 8.44 -8.32
C CYS A 453 41.24 7.51 -7.12
N LYS A 454 42.36 6.74 -7.19
CA LYS A 454 42.75 5.73 -6.18
C LYS A 454 41.72 4.64 -5.94
N ALA A 455 40.72 4.49 -6.80
CA ALA A 455 39.76 3.38 -6.71
C ALA A 455 40.44 2.04 -7.07
N ASP A 456 39.90 0.97 -6.49
CA ASP A 456 40.37 -0.39 -6.78
C ASP A 456 39.35 -1.08 -7.72
N LEU A 457 39.74 -1.20 -9.00
CA LEU A 457 38.91 -1.71 -10.08
C LEU A 457 39.35 -3.13 -10.54
N LEU A 458 39.93 -3.93 -9.66
CA LEU A 458 40.40 -5.27 -10.03
C LEU A 458 39.32 -6.08 -10.75
N GLY A 459 39.59 -6.47 -12.01
CA GLY A 459 38.72 -7.34 -12.82
C GLY A 459 37.36 -6.73 -13.19
N VAL A 460 37.23 -5.41 -13.17
CA VAL A 460 36.00 -4.70 -13.55
C VAL A 460 35.72 -4.83 -15.04
N ASN A 461 34.47 -5.02 -15.42
CA ASN A 461 33.97 -4.89 -16.79
C ASN A 461 33.56 -3.45 -17.08
N LEU A 462 34.31 -2.72 -17.88
CA LEU A 462 34.05 -1.36 -18.39
C LEU A 462 33.86 -1.35 -19.92
N LYS A 463 33.52 -2.48 -20.53
CA LYS A 463 33.32 -2.57 -21.98
C LYS A 463 32.30 -1.55 -22.46
N GLY A 464 32.71 -0.71 -23.46
CA GLY A 464 31.85 0.33 -24.02
C GLY A 464 31.46 1.45 -23.05
N ALA A 465 32.09 1.56 -21.88
CA ALA A 465 31.76 2.59 -20.89
C ALA A 465 32.19 3.99 -21.37
N PHE A 466 31.46 5.03 -20.92
CA PHE A 466 31.74 6.43 -21.24
C PHE A 466 32.47 7.12 -20.10
N LEU A 467 33.80 7.32 -20.27
CA LEU A 467 34.71 7.87 -19.28
C LEU A 467 35.27 9.24 -19.70
N TYR A 468 34.53 10.01 -20.50
CA TYR A 468 34.96 11.33 -20.94
C TYR A 468 35.27 12.23 -19.73
N LYS A 469 36.53 12.76 -19.71
CA LYS A 469 37.08 13.57 -18.61
C LYS A 469 37.10 12.90 -17.23
N ALA A 470 36.89 11.61 -17.12
CA ALA A 470 36.98 10.92 -15.85
C ALA A 470 38.37 11.02 -15.22
N ASP A 471 38.42 11.18 -13.90
CA ASP A 471 39.67 11.23 -13.13
C ASP A 471 40.00 9.86 -12.52
N LEU A 472 40.92 9.11 -13.18
CA LEU A 472 41.38 7.78 -12.77
C LEU A 472 42.79 7.80 -12.18
N ARG A 473 43.28 8.97 -11.73
CA ARG A 473 44.66 9.09 -11.21
C ARG A 473 44.95 8.09 -10.10
N GLY A 474 46.01 7.32 -10.28
CA GLY A 474 46.44 6.32 -9.32
C GLY A 474 45.44 5.19 -9.07
N ALA A 475 44.44 5.02 -9.93
CA ALA A 475 43.51 3.89 -9.85
C ALA A 475 44.23 2.57 -10.19
N LYS A 476 43.78 1.48 -9.56
CA LYS A 476 44.26 0.12 -9.82
C LYS A 476 43.29 -0.55 -10.81
N LEU A 477 43.76 -0.76 -12.05
CA LEU A 477 42.96 -1.32 -13.14
C LEU A 477 43.45 -2.72 -13.56
N LEU A 478 44.06 -3.49 -12.67
CA LEU A 478 44.58 -4.81 -13.01
C LEU A 478 43.48 -5.71 -13.60
N GLY A 479 43.68 -6.17 -14.85
CA GLY A 479 42.78 -7.09 -15.54
C GLY A 479 41.42 -6.51 -15.92
N VAL A 480 41.29 -5.19 -15.98
CA VAL A 480 40.03 -4.50 -16.36
C VAL A 480 39.75 -4.68 -17.85
N ASP A 481 38.48 -4.88 -18.20
CA ASP A 481 38.02 -4.84 -19.58
C ASP A 481 37.54 -3.43 -19.95
N LEU A 482 38.31 -2.72 -20.79
CA LEU A 482 38.02 -1.41 -21.37
C LEU A 482 37.82 -1.49 -22.89
N GLU A 483 37.48 -2.68 -23.43
CA GLU A 483 37.22 -2.83 -24.87
C GLU A 483 36.11 -1.85 -25.29
N GLU A 484 36.35 -1.12 -26.40
CA GLU A 484 35.41 -0.11 -26.94
C GLU A 484 35.08 1.07 -25.98
N ALA A 485 35.79 1.22 -24.86
CA ALA A 485 35.53 2.29 -23.90
C ALA A 485 35.91 3.68 -24.45
N HIS A 486 35.15 4.71 -24.03
CA HIS A 486 35.36 6.11 -24.44
C HIS A 486 36.08 6.90 -23.33
N LEU A 487 37.41 6.98 -23.40
CA LEU A 487 38.31 7.64 -22.44
C LEU A 487 38.84 8.98 -22.93
N THR A 488 38.16 9.64 -23.85
CA THR A 488 38.58 10.94 -24.39
C THR A 488 38.75 11.96 -23.24
N GLU A 489 39.94 12.62 -23.20
CA GLU A 489 40.34 13.57 -22.16
C GLU A 489 40.35 12.99 -20.73
N ALA A 490 40.26 11.69 -20.54
CA ALA A 490 40.37 11.07 -19.23
C ALA A 490 41.78 11.23 -18.63
N ASN A 491 41.85 11.35 -17.30
CA ASN A 491 43.14 11.46 -16.60
C ASN A 491 43.47 10.14 -15.88
N LEU A 492 44.41 9.39 -16.45
CA LEU A 492 44.93 8.12 -15.91
C LEU A 492 46.34 8.25 -15.33
N GLU A 493 46.80 9.46 -15.02
CA GLU A 493 48.18 9.69 -14.54
C GLU A 493 48.55 8.74 -13.40
N GLY A 494 49.63 7.96 -13.60
CA GLY A 494 50.14 7.02 -12.61
C GLY A 494 49.23 5.82 -12.31
N ALA A 495 48.18 5.60 -13.09
CA ALA A 495 47.32 4.43 -12.94
C ALA A 495 48.06 3.12 -13.30
N ASP A 496 47.59 2.01 -12.73
CA ASP A 496 48.11 0.67 -13.05
C ASP A 496 47.17 -0.03 -14.05
N LEU A 497 47.60 -0.10 -15.33
CA LEU A 497 46.88 -0.73 -16.43
C LEU A 497 47.44 -2.12 -16.77
N GLN A 498 48.04 -2.82 -15.82
CA GLN A 498 48.57 -4.16 -16.04
C GLN A 498 47.46 -5.13 -16.50
N ALA A 499 47.71 -5.85 -17.59
CA ALA A 499 46.80 -6.82 -18.22
C ALA A 499 45.41 -6.26 -18.60
N VAL A 500 45.29 -4.96 -18.80
CA VAL A 500 44.02 -4.30 -19.22
C VAL A 500 43.73 -4.59 -20.69
N ASN A 501 42.48 -4.82 -21.03
CA ASN A 501 42.00 -4.89 -22.41
C ASN A 501 41.53 -3.49 -22.87
N LEU A 502 42.29 -2.81 -23.72
CA LEU A 502 41.99 -1.52 -24.34
C LEU A 502 41.70 -1.65 -25.85
N LYS A 503 41.32 -2.85 -26.30
CA LYS A 503 41.00 -3.06 -27.70
C LYS A 503 39.88 -2.12 -28.16
N GLU A 504 40.15 -1.39 -29.29
CA GLU A 504 39.19 -0.43 -29.87
C GLU A 504 38.78 0.73 -28.93
N ALA A 505 39.46 0.94 -27.81
CA ALA A 505 39.19 2.03 -26.90
C ALA A 505 39.58 3.39 -27.50
N SER A 506 38.80 4.44 -27.22
CA SER A 506 39.10 5.83 -27.58
C SER A 506 39.79 6.55 -26.43
N LEU A 507 41.07 6.86 -26.58
CA LEU A 507 41.94 7.56 -25.61
C LEU A 507 42.37 8.94 -26.14
N ASP A 508 41.58 9.55 -27.04
CA ASP A 508 41.92 10.86 -27.62
C ASP A 508 42.16 11.89 -26.50
N ARG A 509 43.35 12.51 -26.52
CA ARG A 509 43.82 13.50 -25.54
C ARG A 509 43.82 13.02 -24.06
N ALA A 510 43.79 11.71 -23.82
CA ALA A 510 43.91 11.17 -22.47
C ALA A 510 45.30 11.42 -21.86
N ASN A 511 45.35 11.69 -20.54
CA ASN A 511 46.60 11.76 -19.79
C ASN A 511 46.99 10.36 -19.29
N LEU A 512 47.93 9.73 -19.95
CA LEU A 512 48.48 8.41 -19.66
C LEU A 512 49.93 8.50 -19.08
N SER A 513 50.30 9.67 -18.56
CA SER A 513 51.64 9.90 -18.03
C SER A 513 51.95 9.00 -16.84
N GLY A 514 53.06 8.27 -16.90
CA GLY A 514 53.52 7.37 -15.85
C GLY A 514 52.70 6.08 -15.67
N VAL A 515 51.74 5.79 -16.55
CA VAL A 515 50.92 4.58 -16.56
C VAL A 515 51.76 3.32 -16.76
N ASN A 516 51.39 2.23 -16.07
CA ASN A 516 51.99 0.90 -16.30
C ASN A 516 51.13 0.11 -17.31
N PHE A 517 51.72 -0.20 -18.51
CA PHE A 517 51.08 -0.95 -19.61
C PHE A 517 51.53 -2.43 -19.68
N GLU A 518 52.05 -2.99 -18.61
CA GLU A 518 52.52 -4.38 -18.62
C GLU A 518 51.38 -5.33 -19.05
N ASN A 519 51.60 -6.07 -20.13
CA ASN A 519 50.64 -6.99 -20.74
C ASN A 519 49.29 -6.37 -21.16
N ALA A 520 49.18 -5.04 -21.26
CA ALA A 520 47.98 -4.37 -21.75
C ALA A 520 47.76 -4.65 -23.24
N ARG A 521 46.54 -4.83 -23.67
CA ARG A 521 46.13 -4.99 -25.08
C ARG A 521 45.67 -3.65 -25.63
N LEU A 522 46.36 -3.16 -26.69
CA LEU A 522 46.08 -1.87 -27.34
C LEU A 522 45.60 -2.02 -28.79
N ASP A 523 45.11 -3.21 -29.19
CA ASP A 523 44.71 -3.51 -30.57
C ASP A 523 43.62 -2.50 -31.02
N ASN A 524 43.88 -1.72 -32.08
CA ASN A 524 43.01 -0.66 -32.60
C ASN A 524 42.65 0.46 -31.62
N ALA A 525 43.33 0.62 -30.50
CA ALA A 525 43.12 1.75 -29.59
C ALA A 525 43.49 3.08 -30.27
N ASP A 526 42.68 4.13 -30.07
CA ASP A 526 42.91 5.47 -30.58
C ASP A 526 43.62 6.34 -29.53
N LEU A 527 44.92 6.58 -29.71
CA LEU A 527 45.80 7.35 -28.81
C LEU A 527 46.05 8.78 -29.33
N LYS A 528 45.22 9.32 -30.19
CA LYS A 528 45.37 10.65 -30.75
C LYS A 528 45.51 11.70 -29.66
N GLY A 529 46.58 12.50 -29.69
CA GLY A 529 46.85 13.56 -28.72
C GLY A 529 47.10 13.08 -27.29
N ALA A 530 47.15 11.78 -27.02
CA ALA A 530 47.37 11.22 -25.67
C ALA A 530 48.76 11.56 -25.13
N ASP A 531 48.91 11.74 -23.83
CA ASP A 531 50.17 11.95 -23.14
C ASP A 531 50.72 10.64 -22.56
N LEU A 532 51.66 10.02 -23.24
CA LEU A 532 52.30 8.74 -22.89
C LEU A 532 53.68 8.92 -22.23
N ARG A 533 54.06 10.15 -21.86
CA ARG A 533 55.39 10.40 -21.25
C ARG A 533 55.53 9.65 -19.94
N LYS A 534 56.70 9.11 -19.70
CA LYS A 534 57.02 8.30 -18.52
C LYS A 534 56.17 7.02 -18.41
N ALA A 535 55.45 6.61 -19.45
CA ALA A 535 54.73 5.34 -19.47
C ALA A 535 55.73 4.18 -19.23
N ARG A 536 55.31 3.23 -18.41
CA ARG A 536 56.14 2.07 -18.02
C ARG A 536 55.65 0.82 -18.73
N ASN A 537 56.60 -0.06 -19.09
CA ASN A 537 56.33 -1.36 -19.69
C ASN A 537 55.49 -1.28 -21.00
N LEU A 538 55.55 -0.15 -21.70
CA LEU A 538 54.91 0.05 -23.00
C LEU A 538 55.86 -0.42 -24.10
N SER A 539 55.51 -1.47 -24.84
CA SER A 539 56.33 -2.08 -25.88
C SER A 539 56.03 -1.50 -27.28
N ILE A 540 56.99 -1.61 -28.17
CA ILE A 540 56.82 -1.26 -29.59
C ILE A 540 55.72 -2.13 -30.24
N ASP A 541 55.64 -3.41 -29.87
CA ASP A 541 54.58 -4.30 -30.36
C ASP A 541 53.16 -3.83 -30.00
N GLN A 542 52.97 -3.31 -28.80
CA GLN A 542 51.70 -2.70 -28.40
C GLN A 542 51.42 -1.46 -29.23
N LEU A 543 52.38 -0.55 -29.37
CA LEU A 543 52.21 0.69 -30.15
C LEU A 543 51.99 0.43 -31.65
N SER A 544 52.57 -0.64 -32.21
CA SER A 544 52.37 -0.97 -33.63
C SER A 544 50.96 -1.42 -33.96
N LYS A 545 50.15 -1.82 -32.95
CA LYS A 545 48.78 -2.30 -33.12
C LYS A 545 47.71 -1.23 -32.91
N VAL A 546 48.10 -0.03 -32.45
CA VAL A 546 47.14 1.04 -32.21
C VAL A 546 46.60 1.62 -33.52
N LYS A 547 45.44 2.26 -33.47
CA LYS A 547 44.77 2.90 -34.59
C LYS A 547 45.48 4.21 -34.99
N SER A 548 45.84 5.04 -34.02
CA SER A 548 46.45 6.35 -34.25
C SER A 548 47.34 6.80 -33.10
N LEU A 549 48.44 7.49 -33.41
CA LEU A 549 49.31 8.24 -32.51
C LEU A 549 49.42 9.72 -32.91
N ASP A 550 48.49 10.23 -33.75
CA ASP A 550 48.53 11.61 -34.26
C ASP A 550 48.54 12.60 -33.08
N GLY A 551 49.59 13.40 -32.97
CA GLY A 551 49.76 14.38 -31.90
C GLY A 551 50.03 13.79 -30.51
N ALA A 552 50.20 12.48 -30.36
CA ALA A 552 50.56 11.85 -29.09
C ALA A 552 51.94 12.31 -28.59
N LYS A 553 52.06 12.51 -27.27
CA LYS A 553 53.31 12.85 -26.60
C LYS A 553 53.97 11.56 -26.10
N ILE A 554 55.02 11.13 -26.75
CA ILE A 554 55.78 9.89 -26.46
C ILE A 554 57.20 10.26 -26.06
N ASP A 555 57.81 9.50 -25.15
CA ASP A 555 59.24 9.66 -24.80
C ASP A 555 60.11 9.44 -26.03
N GLU A 556 61.13 10.27 -26.19
CA GLU A 556 61.96 10.32 -27.38
C GLU A 556 62.62 8.96 -27.70
N ASN A 557 63.04 8.21 -26.70
CA ASN A 557 63.62 6.88 -26.89
C ASN A 557 62.59 5.90 -27.49
N LEU A 558 61.37 5.90 -27.01
CA LEU A 558 60.31 5.04 -27.49
C LEU A 558 59.87 5.43 -28.91
N ARG A 559 59.84 6.75 -29.21
CA ARG A 559 59.57 7.30 -30.54
C ARG A 559 60.58 6.82 -31.55
N ARG A 560 61.89 6.96 -31.26
CA ARG A 560 62.96 6.50 -32.14
C ARG A 560 62.91 4.98 -32.38
N SER A 561 62.69 4.20 -31.33
CA SER A 561 62.61 2.74 -31.47
C SER A 561 61.42 2.30 -32.32
N LEU A 562 60.26 3.01 -32.27
CA LEU A 562 59.14 2.73 -33.14
C LEU A 562 59.41 3.12 -34.60
N GLU A 563 60.01 4.27 -34.82
CA GLU A 563 60.40 4.77 -36.16
C GLU A 563 61.47 3.87 -36.83
N GLU A 564 62.41 3.39 -36.06
CA GLU A 564 63.48 2.47 -36.56
C GLU A 564 62.94 1.07 -36.87
N LYS A 565 62.02 0.55 -36.08
CA LYS A 565 61.47 -0.80 -36.24
C LYS A 565 60.50 -0.91 -37.43
N ASP A 566 59.64 0.10 -37.66
CA ASP A 566 58.65 0.11 -38.73
C ASP A 566 58.31 1.56 -39.17
N PRO A 567 59.20 2.14 -40.06
CA PRO A 567 59.05 3.51 -40.52
C PRO A 567 57.73 3.79 -41.25
N GLU A 568 57.27 2.84 -42.07
CA GLU A 568 56.00 3.00 -42.83
C GLU A 568 54.81 3.02 -41.91
N LYS A 569 54.74 2.09 -40.95
CA LYS A 569 53.72 2.02 -39.93
C LYS A 569 53.73 3.27 -39.06
N TYR A 570 54.89 3.73 -38.61
CA TYR A 570 55.06 4.97 -37.85
C TYR A 570 54.41 6.16 -38.57
N GLN A 571 54.75 6.36 -39.86
CA GLN A 571 54.19 7.42 -40.68
C GLN A 571 52.68 7.29 -40.83
N THR A 572 52.16 6.08 -40.91
CA THR A 572 50.71 5.83 -40.98
C THR A 572 50.03 6.22 -39.67
N LEU A 573 50.63 5.88 -38.52
CA LEU A 573 50.06 6.16 -37.18
C LEU A 573 50.05 7.65 -36.84
N ILE A 574 51.00 8.47 -37.36
CA ILE A 574 51.12 9.92 -37.11
C ILE A 574 50.38 10.78 -38.15
N LYS A 575 49.92 10.19 -39.28
CA LYS A 575 49.19 10.94 -40.33
C LYS A 575 47.79 11.35 -39.80
N LYS A 576 47.47 12.65 -39.94
CA LYS A 576 46.10 13.12 -39.78
C LYS A 576 45.19 12.42 -40.78
N PRO A 577 44.03 11.91 -40.39
CA PRO A 577 43.00 11.47 -41.36
C PRO A 577 42.68 12.62 -42.30
N SER A 578 42.63 12.37 -43.60
CA SER A 578 42.40 13.38 -44.65
C SER A 578 40.95 13.92 -44.72
N TYR A 579 40.19 13.84 -43.63
CA TYR A 579 38.75 14.15 -43.64
C TYR A 579 38.38 15.59 -43.27
N TYR A 580 39.33 16.50 -43.06
CA TYR A 580 39.01 17.92 -42.84
C TYR A 580 39.77 18.83 -43.80
N ASN A 581 39.37 18.79 -45.06
CA ASN A 581 39.49 19.93 -45.98
C ASN A 581 38.05 20.40 -46.30
N TYR A 582 37.46 21.16 -45.39
CA TYR A 582 36.45 22.15 -45.75
C TYR A 582 37.06 23.51 -45.41
N GLU A 583 37.44 24.21 -46.48
CA GLU A 583 37.63 25.65 -46.49
C GLU A 583 36.32 26.36 -46.12
#